data_becd08527e995ddac8d4e857d7799b20
#
_entry.id   becd08527e995ddac8d4e857d7799b20
#
_cell.length_a   1.000
_cell.length_b   1.000
_cell.length_c   1.000
_cell.angle_alpha   90.00
_cell.angle_beta   90.00
_cell.angle_gamma   90.00
#
_symmetry.space_group_name_H-M   'P 1'
#
loop_
_entity.id
_entity.type
_entity.pdbx_description
1 polymer ?
#
loop_
_entity_poly.entity_id
_entity_poly.type
_entity_poly.pdbx_seq_one_letter_code
_entity_poly.pdbx_strand_id
1 'polypeptide(L)'
;MSHSRTCRLRRRIYAGAVVTVDEVRAVASVLPRSSEGLVRGQVKFRIDGRIVWLALSKDGSTMGFAFPKELRQALVDAEPEKFSLPRPSDMRYHWVHVRMAALEADEMRELVEDAWAFCAPKQVAEEYAVAQGYVESGTLETEGG
;
A
#
# COMPACT_ATOMS: atom_id res chain seq x y z
N MET A 1 -10.45 -9.98 8.97
CA MET A 1 -10.77 -8.76 8.28
C MET A 1 -11.72 -7.86 9.00
N SER A 2 -12.74 -8.40 9.66
CA SER A 2 -13.60 -7.55 10.46
C SER A 2 -12.85 -6.91 11.61
N HIS A 3 -11.79 -7.54 12.09
CA HIS A 3 -10.98 -6.93 13.14
C HIS A 3 -10.36 -5.61 12.70
N SER A 4 -9.84 -5.56 11.48
CA SER A 4 -9.23 -4.34 10.97
C SER A 4 -10.22 -3.20 10.91
N ARG A 5 -11.43 -3.49 10.50
CA ARG A 5 -12.47 -2.49 10.45
C ARG A 5 -12.79 -1.93 11.81
N THR A 6 -12.90 -2.82 12.79
CA THR A 6 -13.20 -2.40 14.15
C THR A 6 -12.09 -1.50 14.68
N CYS A 7 -10.85 -1.86 14.41
CA CYS A 7 -9.73 -1.04 14.84
C CYS A 7 -9.75 0.33 14.19
N ARG A 8 -10.09 0.40 12.92
CA ARG A 8 -10.16 1.69 12.22
C ARG A 8 -11.23 2.59 12.81
N LEU A 9 -12.37 2.02 13.15
CA LEU A 9 -13.43 2.82 13.76
C LEU A 9 -13.01 3.38 15.09
N ARG A 10 -12.33 2.59 15.89
CA ARG A 10 -11.82 3.07 17.16
C ARG A 10 -10.81 4.18 16.98
N ARG A 11 -9.95 4.05 16.01
CA ARG A 11 -8.95 5.08 15.74
C ARG A 11 -9.57 6.37 15.30
N ARG A 12 -10.64 6.30 14.57
CA ARG A 12 -11.35 7.49 14.16
C ARG A 12 -11.85 8.29 15.34
N ILE A 13 -12.26 7.61 16.38
CA ILE A 13 -12.72 8.27 17.58
C ILE A 13 -11.61 9.07 18.23
N TYR A 14 -10.43 8.50 18.22
CA TYR A 14 -9.28 9.18 18.81
C TYR A 14 -8.60 10.13 17.87
N ALA A 15 -9.05 10.24 16.72
CA ALA A 15 -8.31 10.75 15.68
C ALA A 15 -8.03 12.13 15.66
N GLY A 16 -7.62 12.68 15.00
CA GLY A 16 -7.04 13.76 14.73
C GLY A 16 -5.82 13.49 13.94
N ALA A 17 -5.24 12.43 14.06
CA ALA A 17 -3.97 12.18 13.42
C ALA A 17 -4.18 11.85 11.95
N VAL A 18 -3.70 12.69 11.07
CA VAL A 18 -3.70 12.46 9.65
C VAL A 18 -2.39 11.78 9.27
N VAL A 19 -2.45 10.76 8.42
CA VAL A 19 -1.25 10.09 7.93
C VAL A 19 -0.41 11.08 7.12
N THR A 20 0.86 11.15 7.43
CA THR A 20 1.76 12.08 6.74
C THR A 20 2.61 11.34 5.72
N VAL A 21 3.18 12.12 4.79
CA VAL A 21 4.13 11.58 3.81
C VAL A 21 5.30 10.89 4.51
N ASP A 22 5.79 11.48 5.60
CA ASP A 22 6.90 10.90 6.34
C ASP A 22 6.56 9.55 6.93
N GLU A 23 5.32 9.38 7.40
CA GLU A 23 4.88 8.09 7.92
C GLU A 23 4.84 7.02 6.83
N VAL A 24 4.35 7.40 5.65
CA VAL A 24 4.34 6.48 4.51
C VAL A 24 5.77 6.09 4.13
N ARG A 25 6.66 7.09 4.07
CA ARG A 25 8.04 6.82 3.73
C ARG A 25 8.72 5.90 4.73
N ALA A 26 8.40 6.06 6.02
CA ALA A 26 8.97 5.20 7.04
C ALA A 26 8.57 3.74 6.86
N VAL A 27 7.30 3.50 6.50
CA VAL A 27 6.83 2.13 6.26
C VAL A 27 7.46 1.57 4.99
N ALA A 28 7.42 2.35 3.92
CA ALA A 28 7.87 1.86 2.61
C ALA A 28 9.38 1.62 2.56
N SER A 29 10.15 2.43 3.27
CA SER A 29 11.61 2.37 3.19
C SER A 29 12.19 1.10 3.77
N VAL A 30 11.50 0.45 4.69
CA VAL A 30 12.02 -0.76 5.33
C VAL A 30 11.64 -2.03 4.59
N LEU A 31 10.83 -1.93 3.55
CA LEU A 31 10.41 -3.11 2.81
C LEU A 31 11.54 -3.58 1.89
N PRO A 32 11.74 -4.91 1.79
CA PRO A 32 12.87 -5.45 1.01
C PRO A 32 12.85 -4.98 -0.45
N ARG A 33 14.02 -4.64 -0.96
CA ARG A 33 14.23 -4.24 -2.36
C ARG A 33 13.53 -2.95 -2.76
N SER A 34 13.02 -2.22 -1.76
CA SER A 34 12.35 -0.96 -2.00
C SER A 34 13.37 0.17 -2.00
N SER A 35 13.25 1.08 -2.95
CA SER A 35 14.10 2.26 -2.99
C SER A 35 13.27 3.49 -3.31
N GLU A 36 13.61 4.58 -2.68
CA GLU A 36 12.92 5.84 -2.82
C GLU A 36 13.61 6.69 -3.88
N GLY A 37 12.84 7.38 -4.70
CA GLY A 37 13.37 8.32 -5.67
C GLY A 37 12.47 9.52 -5.78
N LEU A 38 13.03 10.60 -6.32
CA LEU A 38 12.29 11.83 -6.53
C LEU A 38 12.20 12.07 -8.03
N VAL A 39 10.97 12.15 -8.54
CA VAL A 39 10.72 12.36 -9.96
C VAL A 39 9.83 13.57 -10.10
N ARG A 40 10.37 14.67 -10.65
CA ARG A 40 9.63 15.90 -10.85
C ARG A 40 8.99 16.40 -9.55
N GLY A 41 9.74 16.26 -8.44
CA GLY A 41 9.24 16.69 -7.13
C GLY A 41 8.30 15.72 -6.46
N GLN A 42 8.06 14.56 -7.05
CA GLN A 42 7.15 13.58 -6.52
C GLN A 42 7.93 12.38 -6.00
N VAL A 43 7.63 11.95 -4.79
CA VAL A 43 8.29 10.79 -4.17
C VAL A 43 7.71 9.53 -4.76
N LYS A 44 8.57 8.65 -5.24
CA LYS A 44 8.14 7.35 -5.76
C LYS A 44 9.03 6.26 -5.19
N PHE A 45 8.42 5.09 -4.97
CA PHE A 45 9.15 3.92 -4.49
C PHE A 45 9.15 2.86 -5.57
N ARG A 46 10.31 2.24 -5.79
CA ARG A 46 10.47 1.19 -6.80
C ARG A 46 11.00 -0.07 -6.16
N ILE A 47 10.68 -1.20 -6.77
CA ILE A 47 11.27 -2.48 -6.41
C ILE A 47 12.39 -2.75 -7.40
N ASP A 48 13.58 -3.06 -6.87
CA ASP A 48 14.78 -3.32 -7.67
C ASP A 48 15.09 -2.16 -8.63
N GLY A 49 14.71 -0.95 -8.23
CA GLY A 49 14.97 0.24 -9.04
C GLY A 49 14.16 0.33 -10.32
N ARG A 50 13.16 -0.54 -10.51
CA ARG A 50 12.46 -0.63 -11.79
C ARG A 50 10.95 -0.43 -11.70
N ILE A 51 10.29 -1.17 -10.84
CA ILE A 51 8.83 -1.18 -10.79
C ILE A 51 8.34 -0.20 -9.74
N VAL A 52 7.62 0.82 -10.19
CA VAL A 52 7.01 1.78 -9.26
C VAL A 52 5.80 1.12 -8.62
N TRP A 53 5.80 1.02 -7.31
CA TRP A 53 4.70 0.42 -6.59
C TRP A 53 4.00 1.38 -5.64
N LEU A 54 4.57 2.57 -5.44
CA LEU A 54 4.02 3.56 -4.54
C LEU A 54 4.45 4.94 -5.02
N ALA A 55 3.54 5.90 -4.96
CA ALA A 55 3.85 7.28 -5.34
C ALA A 55 3.04 8.22 -4.48
N LEU A 56 3.64 9.35 -4.12
CA LEU A 56 2.95 10.36 -3.33
C LEU A 56 2.84 11.63 -4.16
N SER A 57 1.70 12.29 -4.06
CA SER A 57 1.51 13.54 -4.79
C SER A 57 2.45 14.61 -4.21
N LYS A 58 2.73 15.65 -5.00
CA LYS A 58 3.64 16.70 -4.57
C LYS A 58 3.20 17.38 -3.29
N ASP A 59 1.90 17.58 -3.16
CA ASP A 59 1.35 18.26 -1.99
C ASP A 59 1.06 17.32 -0.82
N GLY A 60 1.31 16.00 -1.01
CA GLY A 60 1.11 15.04 0.06
C GLY A 60 -0.35 14.67 0.30
N SER A 61 -1.26 15.06 -0.58
CA SER A 61 -2.69 14.81 -0.34
C SER A 61 -3.16 13.46 -0.85
N THR A 62 -2.42 12.85 -1.76
CA THR A 62 -2.84 11.61 -2.41
C THR A 62 -1.70 10.61 -2.47
N MET A 63 -2.04 9.35 -2.23
CA MET A 63 -1.09 8.25 -2.37
C MET A 63 -1.58 7.34 -3.48
N GLY A 64 -0.73 7.11 -4.48
CA GLY A 64 -1.01 6.12 -5.51
C GLY A 64 -0.25 4.86 -5.19
N PHE A 65 -0.86 3.71 -5.41
CA PHE A 65 -0.21 2.45 -5.07
C PHE A 65 -0.68 1.32 -5.97
N ALA A 66 0.17 0.30 -6.06
CA ALA A 66 -0.14 -0.86 -6.88
C ALA A 66 -1.31 -1.64 -6.29
N PHE A 67 -2.26 -1.98 -7.14
CA PHE A 67 -3.46 -2.70 -6.71
C PHE A 67 -4.04 -3.38 -7.93
N PRO A 68 -4.50 -4.63 -7.81
CA PRO A 68 -5.02 -5.35 -8.99
C PRO A 68 -6.13 -4.56 -9.67
N LYS A 69 -5.95 -4.27 -10.94
CA LYS A 69 -6.91 -3.44 -11.67
C LYS A 69 -8.28 -4.09 -11.77
N GLU A 70 -8.34 -5.42 -11.68
CA GLU A 70 -9.60 -6.14 -11.72
C GLU A 70 -10.45 -5.93 -10.47
N LEU A 71 -9.82 -5.51 -9.37
CA LEU A 71 -10.51 -5.35 -8.08
C LEU A 71 -10.73 -3.89 -7.71
N ARG A 72 -10.10 -2.96 -8.43
CA ARG A 72 -10.11 -1.57 -7.99
C ARG A 72 -11.47 -0.90 -8.09
N GLN A 73 -12.30 -1.30 -9.07
CA GLN A 73 -13.61 -0.71 -9.19
C GLN A 73 -14.46 -1.01 -7.95
N ALA A 74 -14.38 -2.23 -7.45
CA ALA A 74 -15.10 -2.59 -6.23
C ALA A 74 -14.60 -1.78 -5.04
N LEU A 75 -13.30 -1.55 -4.96
CA LEU A 75 -12.73 -0.76 -3.88
C LEU A 75 -13.23 0.69 -3.94
N VAL A 76 -13.21 1.29 -5.12
CA VAL A 76 -13.68 2.66 -5.31
C VAL A 76 -15.17 2.76 -5.02
N ASP A 77 -15.96 1.79 -5.49
CA ASP A 77 -17.40 1.79 -5.27
C ASP A 77 -17.74 1.68 -3.79
N ALA A 78 -16.94 0.91 -3.04
CA ALA A 78 -17.18 0.72 -1.61
C ALA A 78 -16.90 1.99 -0.81
N GLU A 79 -15.88 2.75 -1.20
CA GLU A 79 -15.51 3.97 -0.48
C GLU A 79 -15.10 5.05 -1.47
N PRO A 80 -16.08 5.61 -2.21
CA PRO A 80 -15.77 6.57 -3.28
C PRO A 80 -15.17 7.89 -2.80
N GLU A 81 -15.35 8.22 -1.54
CA GLU A 81 -14.78 9.45 -1.00
C GLU A 81 -13.33 9.26 -0.59
N LYS A 82 -12.86 8.03 -0.56
CA LYS A 82 -11.54 7.69 -0.09
C LYS A 82 -10.64 7.24 -1.24
N PHE A 83 -11.14 6.35 -2.07
CA PHE A 83 -10.38 5.80 -3.19
C PHE A 83 -10.86 6.35 -4.52
N SER A 84 -9.94 6.48 -5.47
CA SER A 84 -10.29 6.94 -6.80
C SER A 84 -9.48 6.21 -7.84
N LEU A 85 -10.05 6.14 -9.05
CA LEU A 85 -9.39 5.49 -10.17
C LEU A 85 -8.24 6.36 -10.67
N PRO A 86 -7.23 5.75 -11.28
CA PRO A 86 -6.16 6.55 -11.88
C PRO A 86 -6.68 7.29 -13.11
N ARG A 87 -5.85 8.15 -13.66
CA ARG A 87 -6.20 8.88 -14.90
C ARG A 87 -6.48 7.88 -16.01
N PRO A 88 -7.28 8.25 -17.00
CA PRO A 88 -7.59 7.33 -18.10
C PRO A 88 -6.33 6.74 -18.76
N SER A 89 -5.28 7.53 -18.89
CA SER A 89 -4.04 7.04 -19.51
C SER A 89 -3.34 5.99 -18.65
N ASP A 90 -3.65 5.91 -17.38
CA ASP A 90 -3.01 4.97 -16.47
C ASP A 90 -3.90 3.79 -16.12
N MET A 91 -5.10 3.72 -16.68
CA MET A 91 -6.05 2.65 -16.35
C MET A 91 -5.55 1.25 -16.73
N ARG A 92 -4.61 1.17 -17.64
CA ARG A 92 -4.04 -0.13 -18.04
C ARG A 92 -3.12 -0.71 -16.99
N TYR A 93 -2.68 0.09 -16.02
CA TYR A 93 -1.78 -0.36 -14.97
C TYR A 93 -2.56 -0.81 -13.74
N HIS A 94 -1.94 -1.65 -12.93
CA HIS A 94 -2.51 -2.05 -11.63
C HIS A 94 -2.24 -0.93 -10.65
N TRP A 95 -3.17 0.02 -10.58
CA TRP A 95 -2.94 1.25 -9.82
C TRP A 95 -4.26 1.81 -9.32
N VAL A 96 -4.24 2.39 -8.11
CA VAL A 96 -5.40 3.09 -7.55
C VAL A 96 -4.86 4.21 -6.66
N HIS A 97 -5.69 5.23 -6.44
CA HIS A 97 -5.32 6.37 -5.58
C HIS A 97 -6.16 6.38 -4.31
N VAL A 98 -5.57 6.88 -3.23
CA VAL A 98 -6.29 7.05 -1.96
C VAL A 98 -5.96 8.43 -1.41
N ARG A 99 -6.97 9.06 -0.81
CA ARG A 99 -6.77 10.37 -0.18
C ARG A 99 -6.10 10.19 1.17
N MET A 100 -4.99 10.87 1.37
CA MET A 100 -4.24 10.76 2.62
C MET A 100 -5.07 11.19 3.82
N ALA A 101 -5.91 12.19 3.64
CA ALA A 101 -6.75 12.70 4.74
C ALA A 101 -7.77 11.67 5.22
N ALA A 102 -8.07 10.66 4.41
CA ALA A 102 -9.05 9.63 4.76
C ALA A 102 -8.39 8.36 5.30
N LEU A 103 -7.06 8.35 5.41
CA LEU A 103 -6.33 7.17 5.87
C LEU A 103 -6.01 7.24 7.35
N GLU A 104 -6.00 6.09 7.98
CA GLU A 104 -5.47 5.91 9.33
C GLU A 104 -4.15 5.14 9.23
N ALA A 105 -3.32 5.24 10.25
CA ALA A 105 -1.97 4.69 10.19
C ALA A 105 -1.94 3.18 9.92
N ASP A 106 -2.80 2.42 10.57
CA ASP A 106 -2.84 0.96 10.36
C ASP A 106 -3.28 0.61 8.96
N GLU A 107 -4.29 1.33 8.47
CA GLU A 107 -4.78 1.08 7.12
C GLU A 107 -3.71 1.46 6.10
N MET A 108 -3.02 2.57 6.33
CA MET A 108 -1.94 2.98 5.44
C MET A 108 -0.88 1.90 5.37
N ARG A 109 -0.49 1.36 6.52
CA ARG A 109 0.51 0.30 6.56
C ARG A 109 0.05 -0.92 5.76
N GLU A 110 -1.20 -1.32 5.93
CA GLU A 110 -1.75 -2.46 5.19
C GLU A 110 -1.70 -2.23 3.68
N LEU A 111 -2.14 -1.04 3.26
CA LEU A 111 -2.15 -0.73 1.83
C LEU A 111 -0.74 -0.69 1.24
N VAL A 112 0.20 -0.12 1.99
CA VAL A 112 1.58 -0.02 1.53
C VAL A 112 2.21 -1.42 1.44
N GLU A 113 2.05 -2.22 2.47
CA GLU A 113 2.61 -3.57 2.47
C GLU A 113 2.00 -4.45 1.40
N ASP A 114 0.69 -4.34 1.20
CA ASP A 114 0.01 -5.12 0.18
C ASP A 114 0.43 -4.71 -1.22
N ALA A 115 0.60 -3.41 -1.45
CA ALA A 115 1.06 -2.91 -2.75
C ALA A 115 2.47 -3.42 -3.05
N TRP A 116 3.33 -3.38 -2.05
CA TRP A 116 4.69 -3.90 -2.20
C TRP A 116 4.66 -5.40 -2.51
N ALA A 117 3.88 -6.16 -1.73
CA ALA A 117 3.80 -7.61 -1.91
C ALA A 117 3.25 -7.99 -3.28
N PHE A 118 2.34 -7.18 -3.81
CA PHE A 118 1.78 -7.42 -5.13
C PHE A 118 2.84 -7.29 -6.22
N CYS A 119 3.81 -6.42 -6.02
CA CYS A 119 4.85 -6.14 -7.02
C CYS A 119 6.15 -6.87 -6.75
N ALA A 120 6.42 -7.29 -5.51
CA ALA A 120 7.68 -7.94 -5.17
C ALA A 120 7.71 -9.36 -5.71
N PRO A 121 8.91 -9.92 -5.92
CA PRO A 121 8.99 -11.34 -6.26
C PRO A 121 8.31 -12.15 -5.17
N LYS A 122 7.60 -13.18 -5.59
CA LYS A 122 6.78 -13.98 -4.68
C LYS A 122 7.57 -14.49 -3.48
N GLN A 123 8.77 -14.99 -3.72
CA GLN A 123 9.59 -15.51 -2.64
C GLN A 123 9.96 -14.43 -1.63
N VAL A 124 10.28 -13.25 -2.11
CA VAL A 124 10.64 -12.13 -1.23
C VAL A 124 9.44 -11.72 -0.38
N ALA A 125 8.26 -11.65 -0.98
CA ALA A 125 7.04 -11.30 -0.25
C ALA A 125 6.71 -12.34 0.80
N GLU A 126 6.90 -13.63 0.48
CA GLU A 126 6.63 -14.71 1.42
C GLU A 126 7.60 -14.68 2.59
N GLU A 127 8.87 -14.42 2.33
CA GLU A 127 9.86 -14.33 3.39
C GLU A 127 9.56 -13.19 4.33
N TYR A 128 9.13 -12.08 3.78
CA TYR A 128 8.76 -10.92 4.59
C TYR A 128 7.56 -11.26 5.49
N ALA A 129 6.54 -11.92 4.92
CA ALA A 129 5.35 -12.29 5.68
C ALA A 129 5.70 -13.22 6.84
N VAL A 130 6.61 -14.16 6.61
CA VAL A 130 7.06 -15.05 7.68
C VAL A 130 7.81 -14.26 8.75
N ALA A 131 8.70 -13.38 8.35
CA ALA A 131 9.50 -12.59 9.28
C ALA A 131 8.63 -11.68 10.14
N GLN A 132 7.52 -11.21 9.59
CA GLN A 132 6.59 -10.35 10.33
C GLN A 132 5.58 -11.15 11.16
N GLY A 133 5.56 -12.48 11.02
CA GLY A 133 4.61 -13.29 11.75
C GLY A 133 3.24 -13.37 11.12
N TYR A 134 3.10 -12.90 9.88
CA TYR A 134 1.80 -12.96 9.19
C TYR A 134 1.46 -14.37 8.73
N VAL A 135 2.51 -15.18 8.44
CA VAL A 135 2.36 -16.54 7.95
C VAL A 135 3.38 -17.40 8.67
N GLU A 136 3.01 -18.63 9.02
CA GLU A 136 3.94 -19.54 9.68
C GLU A 136 4.83 -20.22 8.65
N SER A 137 6.10 -20.42 8.99
CA SER A 137 7.04 -21.08 8.09
C SER A 137 6.58 -22.46 7.69
N GLY A 138 6.01 -23.21 8.64
CA GLY A 138 5.54 -24.56 8.36
C GLY A 138 4.47 -24.59 7.29
N THR A 139 3.61 -23.59 7.29
CA THR A 139 2.56 -23.49 6.28
C THR A 139 3.16 -23.32 4.89
N LEU A 140 4.17 -22.49 4.78
CA LEU A 140 4.83 -22.29 3.50
C LEU A 140 5.53 -23.53 3.02
N GLU A 141 6.19 -24.24 3.92
CA GLU A 141 6.88 -25.46 3.57
C GLU A 141 5.92 -26.51 3.04
N THR A 142 4.78 -26.61 3.71
CA THR A 142 3.77 -27.56 3.31
C THR A 142 3.27 -27.27 1.91
N GLU A 143 3.05 -26.03 1.62
CA GLU A 143 2.59 -25.63 0.30
C GLU A 143 3.65 -25.80 -0.75
N GLY A 144 4.89 -25.58 -0.37
CA GLY A 144 5.99 -25.74 -1.27
C GLY A 144 6.23 -27.17 -1.67
N GLY A 145 5.81 -28.09 -0.81
CA GLY A 145 5.86 -29.48 -1.13
C GLY A 145 4.77 -29.87 -2.07
#